data_d6f37428180a33c1282d3e3795c21716
#
_entry.id   d6f37428180a33c1282d3e3795c21716
#
_cell.length_a   1.000
_cell.length_b   1.000
_cell.length_c   1.000
_cell.angle_alpha   90.00
_cell.angle_beta   90.00
_cell.angle_gamma   90.00
#
_symmetry.space_group_name_H-M   'P 1'
#
loop_
_entity.id
_entity.type
_entity.pdbx_description
1 polymer ?
#
loop_
_entity_poly.entity_id
_entity_poly.type
_entity_poly.pdbx_seq_one_letter_code
_entity_poly.pdbx_strand_id
1 'polypeptide(L)'
;MFIFISAVVIGAIPQYIKLIILGNADGLSMSSLALLNVSCWSASLNVFILHFDQIKFCVRQEMEYTIERCETSMLTLYYTLVYTLLWFPLYPLAASYCSDRKKIFMGRLVTEKKIAWMGWFAHGIPCLALAAP
;
A
#
# COMPACT_ATOMS: atom_id res chain seq x y z
N MET A 1 7.32 8.60 -17.20
CA MET A 1 6.51 7.57 -16.50
C MET A 1 7.36 6.40 -16.02
N PHE A 2 8.00 5.65 -16.90
CA PHE A 2 8.79 4.46 -16.53
C PHE A 2 9.83 4.72 -15.45
N ILE A 3 10.50 5.87 -15.46
CA ILE A 3 11.53 6.24 -14.47
C ILE A 3 10.94 6.28 -13.05
N PHE A 4 9.77 6.89 -12.86
CA PHE A 4 9.16 6.99 -11.52
C PHE A 4 8.66 5.63 -11.01
N ILE A 5 8.03 4.84 -11.88
CA ILE A 5 7.58 3.48 -11.51
C ILE A 5 8.80 2.61 -11.18
N SER A 6 9.86 2.67 -12.00
CA SER A 6 11.09 1.94 -11.73
C SER A 6 11.73 2.34 -10.40
N ALA A 7 11.76 3.62 -10.08
CA ALA A 7 12.29 4.11 -8.80
C ALA A 7 11.49 3.56 -7.59
N VAL A 8 10.16 3.52 -7.70
CA VAL A 8 9.30 2.94 -6.65
C VAL A 8 9.55 1.45 -6.47
N VAL A 9 9.64 0.70 -7.58
CA VAL A 9 9.92 -0.74 -7.55
C VAL A 9 11.30 -1.01 -6.96
N ILE A 10 12.34 -0.29 -7.41
CA ILE A 10 13.71 -0.42 -6.90
C ILE A 10 13.76 -0.07 -5.40
N GLY A 11 13.02 0.94 -4.95
CA GLY A 11 12.95 1.31 -3.54
C GLY A 11 12.25 0.27 -2.65
N ALA A 12 11.28 -0.48 -3.18
CA ALA A 12 10.57 -1.53 -2.45
C ALA A 12 11.36 -2.84 -2.37
N ILE A 13 12.12 -3.20 -3.41
CA ILE A 13 12.86 -4.47 -3.52
C ILE A 13 13.73 -4.76 -2.29
N PRO A 14 14.58 -3.85 -1.78
CA PRO A 14 15.43 -4.14 -0.62
C PRO A 14 14.65 -4.54 0.62
N GLN A 15 13.47 -3.97 0.82
CA GLN A 15 12.61 -4.30 1.97
C GLN A 15 12.03 -5.71 1.86
N TYR A 16 11.57 -6.09 0.67
CA TYR A 16 11.11 -7.44 0.39
C TYR A 16 12.23 -8.47 0.51
N ILE A 17 13.40 -8.18 -0.07
CA ILE A 17 14.59 -9.05 0.02
C ILE A 17 14.97 -9.25 1.48
N LYS A 18 15.03 -8.17 2.27
CA LYS A 18 15.33 -8.25 3.71
C LYS A 18 14.36 -9.18 4.44
N LEU A 19 13.07 -9.02 4.23
CA LEU A 19 12.05 -9.84 4.90
C LEU A 19 12.11 -11.31 4.47
N ILE A 20 12.26 -11.57 3.17
CA ILE A 20 12.21 -12.94 2.63
C ILE A 20 13.52 -13.68 2.91
N ILE A 21 14.68 -13.05 2.70
CA ILE A 21 16.00 -13.72 2.84
C ILE A 21 16.39 -13.84 4.30
N LEU A 22 16.21 -12.77 5.10
CA LEU A 22 16.60 -12.78 6.50
C LEU A 22 15.53 -13.43 7.38
N GLY A 23 14.29 -13.58 6.90
CA GLY A 23 13.18 -14.16 7.66
C GLY A 23 12.90 -13.42 8.97
N ASN A 24 13.24 -12.12 9.03
CA ASN A 24 13.20 -11.33 10.24
C ASN A 24 12.73 -9.90 9.95
N ALA A 25 11.80 -9.42 10.75
CA ALA A 25 11.28 -8.05 10.69
C ALA A 25 12.04 -7.08 11.63
N ASP A 26 13.16 -7.50 12.24
CA ASP A 26 13.93 -6.65 13.14
C ASP A 26 14.42 -5.38 12.42
N GLY A 27 14.20 -4.24 13.07
CA GLY A 27 14.51 -2.92 12.51
C GLY A 27 13.45 -2.34 11.58
N LEU A 28 12.34 -3.04 11.33
CA LEU A 28 11.17 -2.47 10.67
C LEU A 28 10.17 -1.97 11.72
N SER A 29 9.81 -0.70 11.63
CA SER A 29 8.77 -0.14 12.50
C SER A 29 7.39 -0.49 11.94
N MET A 30 6.67 -1.38 12.62
CA MET A 30 5.30 -1.75 12.22
C MET A 30 4.36 -0.55 12.23
N SER A 31 4.55 0.40 13.15
CA SER A 31 3.76 1.63 13.17
C SER A 31 4.01 2.50 11.93
N SER A 32 5.27 2.61 11.49
CA SER A 32 5.60 3.35 10.27
C SER A 32 5.00 2.69 9.03
N LEU A 33 5.03 1.36 8.94
CA LEU A 33 4.39 0.61 7.85
C LEU A 33 2.86 0.77 7.86
N ALA A 34 2.22 0.79 9.05
CA ALA A 34 0.79 1.04 9.17
C ALA A 34 0.42 2.44 8.67
N LEU A 35 1.16 3.48 9.12
CA LEU A 35 0.94 4.85 8.66
C LEU A 35 1.17 4.99 7.16
N LEU A 36 2.20 4.35 6.62
CA LEU A 36 2.46 4.33 5.19
C LEU A 36 1.29 3.72 4.42
N ASN A 37 0.76 2.59 4.86
CA ASN A 37 -0.39 1.95 4.23
C ASN A 37 -1.63 2.85 4.22
N VAL A 38 -1.98 3.42 5.37
CA VAL A 38 -3.12 4.35 5.48
C VAL A 38 -2.92 5.56 4.55
N SER A 39 -1.71 6.12 4.53
CA SER A 39 -1.37 7.24 3.66
C SER A 39 -1.49 6.88 2.18
N CYS A 40 -0.96 5.73 1.76
CA CYS A 40 -1.04 5.26 0.38
C CYS A 40 -2.49 5.06 -0.07
N TRP A 41 -3.33 4.44 0.76
CA TRP A 41 -4.74 4.25 0.46
C TRP A 41 -5.50 5.57 0.39
N SER A 42 -5.28 6.47 1.34
CA SER A 42 -5.89 7.81 1.33
C SER A 42 -5.50 8.60 0.10
N ALA A 43 -4.22 8.55 -0.31
CA ALA A 43 -3.75 9.20 -1.51
C ALA A 43 -4.38 8.59 -2.77
N SER A 44 -4.47 7.26 -2.85
CA SER A 44 -5.09 6.57 -3.99
C SER A 44 -6.57 6.88 -4.12
N LEU A 45 -7.31 6.89 -3.00
CA LEU A 45 -8.72 7.28 -2.99
C LEU A 45 -8.91 8.74 -3.41
N ASN A 46 -8.09 9.65 -2.90
CA ASN A 46 -8.14 11.05 -3.29
C ASN A 46 -7.91 11.25 -4.78
N VAL A 47 -6.86 10.61 -5.33
CA VAL A 47 -6.56 10.66 -6.77
C VAL A 47 -7.69 10.02 -7.58
N PHE A 48 -8.26 8.90 -7.13
CA PHE A 48 -9.38 8.25 -7.78
C PHE A 48 -10.61 9.17 -7.86
N ILE A 49 -10.96 9.84 -6.76
CA ILE A 49 -12.09 10.77 -6.70
C ILE A 49 -11.85 11.97 -7.64
N LEU A 50 -10.65 12.54 -7.61
CA LEU A 50 -10.29 13.69 -8.45
C LEU A 50 -10.32 13.36 -9.96
N HIS A 51 -9.98 12.13 -10.33
CA HIS A 51 -9.96 11.66 -11.72
C HIS A 51 -11.21 10.87 -12.12
N PHE A 52 -12.24 10.82 -11.27
CA PHE A 52 -13.42 9.98 -11.51
C PHE A 52 -14.11 10.28 -12.84
N ASP A 53 -14.34 11.55 -13.14
CA ASP A 53 -14.96 11.94 -14.40
C ASP A 53 -14.06 11.61 -15.61
N GLN A 54 -12.75 11.81 -15.49
CA GLN A 54 -11.78 11.44 -16.54
C GLN A 54 -11.78 9.93 -16.80
N ILE A 55 -11.82 9.11 -15.74
CA ILE A 55 -11.94 7.65 -15.84
C ILE A 55 -13.19 7.29 -16.62
N LYS A 56 -14.33 7.90 -16.26
CA LYS A 56 -15.61 7.66 -16.90
C LYS A 56 -15.60 8.00 -18.38
N PHE A 57 -15.02 9.15 -18.76
CA PHE A 57 -14.87 9.56 -20.16
C PHE A 57 -13.92 8.64 -20.94
N CYS A 58 -12.79 8.25 -20.33
CA CYS A 58 -11.83 7.34 -20.95
C CYS A 58 -12.41 5.94 -21.17
N VAL A 59 -13.18 5.42 -20.22
CA VAL A 59 -13.82 4.09 -20.34
C VAL A 59 -14.95 4.08 -21.38
N ARG A 60 -15.71 5.18 -21.50
CA ARG A 60 -16.80 5.28 -22.47
C ARG A 60 -16.35 5.56 -23.90
N GLN A 61 -15.07 5.83 -24.14
CA GLN A 61 -14.53 6.19 -25.46
C GLN A 61 -15.35 7.27 -26.17
N GLU A 62 -15.83 8.26 -25.43
CA GLU A 62 -16.54 9.38 -26.04
C GLU A 62 -15.59 10.13 -27.00
N MET A 63 -16.06 10.40 -28.22
CA MET A 63 -15.32 10.71 -29.46
C MET A 63 -14.30 11.89 -29.39
N GLU A 64 -14.27 12.66 -28.30
CA GLU A 64 -13.37 13.81 -28.19
C GLU A 64 -12.00 13.51 -27.52
N TYR A 65 -11.85 12.33 -26.89
CA TYR A 65 -10.62 11.98 -26.19
C TYR A 65 -9.80 10.95 -26.95
N THR A 66 -8.62 11.35 -27.40
CA THR A 66 -7.64 10.42 -27.95
C THR A 66 -7.06 9.55 -26.82
N ILE A 67 -6.74 8.29 -27.13
CA ILE A 67 -6.15 7.30 -26.18
C ILE A 67 -4.91 7.92 -25.48
N GLU A 68 -4.10 8.67 -26.19
CA GLU A 68 -2.90 9.32 -25.67
C GLU A 68 -3.21 10.38 -24.58
N ARG A 69 -4.29 11.13 -24.73
CA ARG A 69 -4.75 12.07 -23.69
C ARG A 69 -5.28 11.36 -22.45
N CYS A 70 -5.97 10.25 -22.63
CA CYS A 70 -6.43 9.42 -21.52
C CYS A 70 -5.25 8.86 -20.72
N GLU A 71 -4.25 8.28 -21.39
CA GLU A 71 -3.06 7.74 -20.72
C GLU A 71 -2.31 8.79 -19.91
N THR A 72 -2.09 9.98 -20.49
CA THR A 72 -1.37 11.05 -19.81
C THR A 72 -2.13 11.64 -18.63
N SER A 73 -3.46 11.78 -18.74
CA SER A 73 -4.29 12.29 -17.65
C SER A 73 -4.41 11.33 -16.47
N MET A 74 -4.34 10.02 -16.74
CA MET A 74 -4.45 8.95 -15.72
C MET A 74 -3.11 8.53 -15.10
N LEU A 75 -2.02 9.17 -15.48
CA LEU A 75 -0.67 8.81 -15.07
C LEU A 75 -0.50 8.81 -13.54
N THR A 76 -1.02 9.83 -12.87
CA THR A 76 -0.95 9.94 -11.41
C THR A 76 -1.72 8.83 -10.73
N LEU A 77 -2.86 8.42 -11.28
CA LEU A 77 -3.65 7.29 -10.77
C LEU A 77 -2.86 5.98 -10.90
N TYR A 78 -2.27 5.71 -12.07
CA TYR A 78 -1.44 4.51 -12.25
C TYR A 78 -0.27 4.47 -11.29
N TYR A 79 0.42 5.61 -11.11
CA TYR A 79 1.54 5.70 -10.18
C TYR A 79 1.11 5.39 -8.75
N THR A 80 0.04 6.01 -8.26
CA THR A 80 -0.45 5.81 -6.89
C THR A 80 -0.96 4.39 -6.67
N LEU A 81 -1.60 3.77 -7.66
CA LEU A 81 -2.04 2.37 -7.59
C LEU A 81 -0.85 1.42 -7.51
N VAL A 82 0.15 1.57 -8.39
CA VAL A 82 1.37 0.74 -8.35
C VAL A 82 2.08 0.90 -7.02
N TYR A 83 2.21 2.13 -6.52
CA TYR A 83 2.81 2.40 -5.22
C TYR A 83 2.07 1.68 -4.10
N THR A 84 0.74 1.81 -4.06
CA THR A 84 -0.09 1.15 -3.04
C THR A 84 0.01 -0.37 -3.12
N LEU A 85 -0.07 -0.95 -4.32
CA LEU A 85 0.04 -2.39 -4.53
C LEU A 85 1.40 -2.97 -4.12
N LEU A 86 2.48 -2.19 -4.23
CA LEU A 86 3.80 -2.61 -3.81
C LEU A 86 4.00 -2.52 -2.28
N TRP A 87 3.47 -1.47 -1.64
CA TRP A 87 3.73 -1.26 -0.22
C TRP A 87 2.70 -1.92 0.70
N PHE A 88 1.47 -2.13 0.23
CA PHE A 88 0.40 -2.72 1.03
C PHE A 88 0.71 -4.15 1.50
N PRO A 89 1.23 -5.07 0.66
CA PRO A 89 1.55 -6.43 1.10
C PRO A 89 2.76 -6.51 2.05
N LEU A 90 3.59 -5.46 2.09
CA LEU A 90 4.79 -5.45 2.93
C LEU A 90 4.45 -5.54 4.42
N TYR A 91 3.32 -4.95 4.85
CA TYR A 91 2.90 -5.01 6.25
C TYR A 91 2.54 -6.43 6.70
N PRO A 92 1.62 -7.17 6.06
CA PRO A 92 1.30 -8.53 6.48
C PRO A 92 2.50 -9.47 6.33
N LEU A 93 3.36 -9.24 5.34
CA LEU A 93 4.60 -9.96 5.21
C LEU A 93 5.52 -9.71 6.42
N ALA A 94 5.74 -8.45 6.79
CA ALA A 94 6.52 -8.08 7.97
C ALA A 94 5.90 -8.62 9.27
N ALA A 95 4.57 -8.57 9.41
CA ALA A 95 3.86 -9.14 10.56
C ALA A 95 4.07 -10.66 10.69
N SER A 96 4.18 -11.37 9.56
CA SER A 96 4.45 -12.81 9.55
C SER A 96 5.84 -13.15 10.07
N TYR A 97 6.82 -12.29 9.83
CA TYR A 97 8.21 -12.44 10.26
C TYR A 97 8.53 -11.72 11.58
N CYS A 98 7.52 -11.11 12.24
CA CYS A 98 7.72 -10.53 13.56
C CYS A 98 8.11 -11.59 14.58
N SER A 99 8.95 -11.17 15.53
CA SER A 99 9.43 -11.98 16.64
C SER A 99 8.28 -12.37 17.59
N ASP A 100 8.38 -13.56 18.18
CA ASP A 100 7.47 -14.02 19.24
C ASP A 100 7.82 -13.43 20.63
N ARG A 101 8.63 -12.38 20.69
CA ARG A 101 8.95 -11.67 21.93
C ARG A 101 7.67 -11.13 22.56
N LYS A 102 7.55 -11.31 23.88
CA LYS A 102 6.41 -10.79 24.62
C LYS A 102 6.66 -9.34 25.00
N LYS A 103 5.67 -8.49 24.73
CA LYS A 103 5.62 -7.08 25.15
C LYS A 103 4.36 -6.82 25.96
N ILE A 104 4.41 -5.83 26.84
CA ILE A 104 3.22 -5.37 27.55
C ILE A 104 2.45 -4.43 26.60
N PHE A 105 1.25 -4.84 26.23
CA PHE A 105 0.33 -4.06 25.43
C PHE A 105 -1.01 -3.96 26.15
N MET A 106 -1.47 -2.73 26.44
CA MET A 106 -2.70 -2.47 27.22
C MET A 106 -2.75 -3.25 28.54
N GLY A 107 -1.62 -3.32 29.26
CA GLY A 107 -1.54 -4.04 30.55
C GLY A 107 -1.51 -5.57 30.46
N ARG A 108 -1.44 -6.15 29.25
CA ARG A 108 -1.36 -7.60 29.02
C ARG A 108 -0.07 -7.96 28.32
N LEU A 109 0.50 -9.11 28.69
CA LEU A 109 1.64 -9.71 27.99
C LEU A 109 1.15 -10.34 26.67
N VAL A 110 1.52 -9.74 25.55
CA VAL A 110 1.15 -10.16 24.20
C VAL A 110 2.41 -10.29 23.34
N THR A 111 2.43 -11.22 22.40
CA THR A 111 3.55 -11.36 21.46
C THR A 111 3.55 -10.21 20.44
N GLU A 112 4.73 -9.75 20.03
CA GLU A 112 4.88 -8.71 18.99
C GLU A 112 4.14 -9.08 17.72
N LYS A 113 4.23 -10.34 17.30
CA LYS A 113 3.52 -10.89 16.14
C LYS A 113 2.01 -10.69 16.24
N LYS A 114 1.44 -10.96 17.41
CA LYS A 114 -0.01 -10.78 17.63
C LYS A 114 -0.40 -9.30 17.59
N ILE A 115 0.42 -8.41 18.16
CA ILE A 115 0.21 -6.97 18.11
C ILE A 115 0.25 -6.48 16.65
N ALA A 116 1.22 -6.96 15.85
CA ALA A 116 1.34 -6.62 14.44
C ALA A 116 0.10 -7.04 13.64
N TRP A 117 -0.39 -8.27 13.83
CA TRP A 117 -1.61 -8.75 13.19
C TRP A 117 -2.86 -7.99 13.63
N MET A 118 -2.98 -7.66 14.93
CA MET A 118 -4.07 -6.80 15.39
C MET A 118 -4.03 -5.42 14.71
N GLY A 119 -2.83 -4.85 14.56
CA GLY A 119 -2.63 -3.62 13.80
C GLY A 119 -3.07 -3.76 12.35
N TRP A 120 -2.72 -4.87 11.68
CA TRP A 120 -3.18 -5.15 10.32
C TRP A 120 -4.70 -5.19 10.22
N PHE A 121 -5.37 -5.93 11.08
CA PHE A 121 -6.83 -5.99 11.08
C PHE A 121 -7.47 -4.62 11.36
N ALA A 122 -6.86 -3.82 12.21
CA ALA A 122 -7.38 -2.49 12.55
C ALA A 122 -7.32 -1.48 11.39
N HIS A 123 -6.30 -1.53 10.53
CA HIS A 123 -6.18 -0.59 9.41
C HIS A 123 -6.36 -1.25 8.03
N GLY A 124 -5.93 -2.50 7.86
CA GLY A 124 -5.96 -3.19 6.56
C GLY A 124 -7.38 -3.52 6.12
N ILE A 125 -8.23 -4.00 7.02
CA ILE A 125 -9.64 -4.29 6.71
C ILE A 125 -10.41 -3.03 6.28
N PRO A 126 -10.35 -1.89 7.02
CA PRO A 126 -10.94 -0.64 6.55
C PRO A 126 -10.43 -0.19 5.18
N CYS A 127 -9.12 -0.29 4.93
CA CYS A 127 -8.55 0.04 3.63
C CYS A 127 -9.12 -0.83 2.50
N LEU A 128 -9.24 -2.14 2.73
CA LEU A 128 -9.83 -3.07 1.76
C LEU A 128 -11.33 -2.84 1.57
N ALA A 129 -12.06 -2.54 2.64
CA ALA A 129 -13.49 -2.25 2.57
C ALA A 129 -13.79 -0.99 1.75
N LEU A 130 -12.91 0.02 1.80
CA LEU A 130 -13.02 1.23 0.99
C LEU A 130 -12.70 0.98 -0.50
N ALA A 131 -12.01 -0.10 -0.81
CA ALA A 131 -11.68 -0.50 -2.20
C ALA A 131 -12.73 -1.43 -2.82
N ALA A 132 -13.65 -1.96 -2.02
CA ALA A 132 -14.74 -2.79 -2.52
C ALA A 132 -15.77 -1.92 -3.25
N PRO A 133 -16.20 -2.31 -4.47
CA PRO A 133 -17.20 -1.57 -5.25
C PRO A 133 -18.59 -1.63 -4.64
#